data_11071b0389e48178ef4afed35b872a52
#
_entry.id   11071b0389e48178ef4afed35b872a52
#
_cell.length_a   1.000
_cell.length_b   1.000
_cell.length_c   1.000
_cell.angle_alpha   90.00
_cell.angle_beta   90.00
_cell.angle_gamma   90.00
#
_symmetry.space_group_name_H-M   'P 1'
#
loop_
_entity.id
_entity.type
_entity.pdbx_description
1 polymer ?
#
loop_
_entity_poly.entity_id
_entity_poly.type
_entity_poly.pdbx_seq_one_letter_code
_entity_poly.pdbx_strand_id
1 'polypeptide(L)'
;MSRSLVIARVGRTSLHRCWIDAGKPRDWDLYLSPVEEIGPQDDLDCEVGEVIRGPKWTGLAQLLNGWNGWRDYDQIWLPDDDILAGQDTITTMFEVGRTLKLHLFAPALHETSHYAHFIAMRNASFFVRRVGFIEIMIPCFSRTTLEELLPTFALSASGWGFGLDGACPRYWGTNILALSMGCRSCTRARSEGSRIRI
;
A
#
# COMPACT_ATOMS: atom_id res chain seq x y z
N MET A 1 -18.64 11.69 -4.88
CA MET A 1 -17.53 11.80 -3.89
C MET A 1 -16.43 10.88 -4.36
N SER A 2 -15.17 11.29 -4.25
CA SER A 2 -14.01 10.43 -4.57
C SER A 2 -13.93 9.30 -3.53
N ARG A 3 -13.78 8.05 -3.98
CA ARG A 3 -13.67 6.86 -3.12
C ARG A 3 -12.24 6.35 -3.11
N SER A 4 -11.79 5.90 -1.96
CA SER A 4 -10.44 5.34 -1.79
C SER A 4 -10.51 3.92 -1.23
N LEU A 5 -9.61 3.07 -1.66
CA LEU A 5 -9.56 1.65 -1.30
C LEU A 5 -8.16 1.25 -0.83
N VAL A 6 -8.10 0.51 0.25
CA VAL A 6 -6.91 -0.22 0.67
C VAL A 6 -7.09 -1.68 0.29
N ILE A 7 -6.17 -2.25 -0.47
CA ILE A 7 -6.14 -3.69 -0.76
C ILE A 7 -4.86 -4.26 -0.16
N ALA A 8 -4.99 -5.14 0.83
CA ALA A 8 -3.85 -5.77 1.48
C ALA A 8 -3.83 -7.27 1.28
N ARG A 9 -2.65 -7.78 0.91
CA ARG A 9 -2.37 -9.22 0.94
C ARG A 9 -2.02 -9.61 2.38
N VAL A 10 -2.88 -10.37 3.06
CA VAL A 10 -2.78 -10.58 4.50
C VAL A 10 -2.55 -12.04 4.89
N GLY A 11 -1.70 -12.26 5.90
CA GLY A 11 -1.51 -13.51 6.59
C GLY A 11 -1.89 -13.40 8.07
N ARG A 12 -1.65 -14.46 8.85
CA ARG A 12 -2.02 -14.53 10.29
C ARG A 12 -1.31 -13.50 11.16
N THR A 13 -0.13 -13.02 10.73
CA THR A 13 0.68 -12.05 11.47
C THR A 13 0.58 -10.63 10.94
N SER A 14 -0.39 -10.38 10.06
CA SER A 14 -0.62 -9.09 9.43
C SER A 14 -0.95 -8.00 10.45
N LEU A 15 -0.47 -6.78 10.19
CA LEU A 15 -0.70 -5.59 11.02
C LEU A 15 -1.92 -4.77 10.59
N HIS A 16 -2.70 -5.23 9.62
CA HIS A 16 -3.86 -4.49 9.07
C HIS A 16 -4.86 -4.02 10.14
N ARG A 17 -4.98 -4.75 11.26
CA ARG A 17 -5.86 -4.35 12.36
C ARG A 17 -5.44 -3.03 13.01
N CYS A 18 -4.16 -2.68 12.97
CA CYS A 18 -3.65 -1.41 13.48
C CYS A 18 -4.05 -0.22 12.60
N TRP A 19 -4.53 -0.45 11.39
CA TRP A 19 -4.96 0.59 10.45
C TRP A 19 -6.35 1.13 10.77
N ILE A 20 -7.12 0.41 11.57
CA ILE A 20 -8.51 0.73 11.89
C ILE A 20 -8.58 1.22 13.33
N ASP A 21 -9.18 2.39 13.54
CA ASP A 21 -9.61 2.92 14.81
C ASP A 21 -11.14 2.81 14.88
N ALA A 22 -11.64 1.81 15.59
CA ALA A 22 -13.07 1.54 15.71
C ALA A 22 -13.87 2.72 16.31
N GLY A 23 -13.20 3.68 16.97
CA GLY A 23 -13.82 4.89 17.53
C GLY A 23 -13.95 6.04 16.53
N LYS A 24 -13.42 5.90 15.31
CA LYS A 24 -13.40 6.98 14.33
C LYS A 24 -14.00 6.56 12.98
N PRO A 25 -14.78 7.43 12.35
CA PRO A 25 -15.19 7.20 10.96
C PRO A 25 -13.98 7.25 10.04
N ARG A 26 -14.02 6.50 8.94
CA ARG A 26 -13.04 6.55 7.85
C ARG A 26 -13.74 6.80 6.51
N ASP A 27 -13.00 7.38 5.57
CA ASP A 27 -13.47 7.74 4.21
C ASP A 27 -12.87 6.83 3.11
N TRP A 28 -12.38 5.66 3.50
CA TRP A 28 -11.80 4.66 2.61
C TRP A 28 -12.25 3.25 3.02
N ASP A 29 -12.37 2.38 2.04
CA ASP A 29 -12.77 0.99 2.22
C ASP A 29 -11.53 0.09 2.34
N LEU A 30 -11.68 -1.04 3.02
CA LEU A 30 -10.64 -2.05 3.20
C LEU A 30 -11.06 -3.37 2.56
N TYR A 31 -10.22 -3.88 1.67
CA TYR A 31 -10.33 -5.21 1.10
C TYR A 31 -9.12 -6.05 1.53
N LEU A 32 -9.39 -7.17 2.18
CA LEU A 32 -8.37 -8.13 2.59
C LEU A 32 -8.31 -9.27 1.57
N SER A 33 -7.12 -9.50 1.01
CA SER A 33 -6.83 -10.62 0.12
C SER A 33 -5.94 -11.63 0.85
N PRO A 34 -6.52 -12.67 1.48
CA PRO A 34 -5.76 -13.60 2.27
C PRO A 34 -4.75 -14.42 1.43
N VAL A 35 -3.54 -14.64 1.95
CA VAL A 35 -2.55 -15.57 1.37
C VAL A 35 -2.66 -16.96 1.95
N GLU A 36 -3.34 -17.08 3.07
CA GLU A 36 -3.64 -18.29 3.82
C GLU A 36 -4.96 -18.12 4.59
N GLU A 37 -5.48 -19.17 5.18
CA GLU A 37 -6.63 -19.06 6.07
C GLU A 37 -6.32 -18.13 7.25
N ILE A 38 -7.12 -17.07 7.36
CA ILE A 38 -7.09 -16.11 8.47
C ILE A 38 -8.34 -16.27 9.33
N GLY A 39 -8.26 -15.84 10.59
CA GLY A 39 -9.42 -15.85 11.48
C GLY A 39 -10.50 -14.87 11.05
N PRO A 40 -11.67 -14.87 11.74
CA PRO A 40 -12.77 -13.93 11.48
C PRO A 40 -12.31 -12.46 11.54
N GLN A 41 -12.91 -11.62 10.70
CA GLN A 41 -12.64 -10.19 10.60
C GLN A 41 -13.93 -9.36 10.82
N ASP A 42 -14.93 -9.95 11.45
CA ASP A 42 -16.27 -9.38 11.61
C ASP A 42 -16.30 -8.08 12.45
N ASP A 43 -15.25 -7.84 13.23
CA ASP A 43 -15.03 -6.62 14.01
C ASP A 43 -14.41 -5.48 13.19
N LEU A 44 -13.99 -5.77 11.96
CA LEU A 44 -13.48 -4.78 11.02
C LEU A 44 -14.55 -4.56 9.93
N ASP A 45 -14.88 -3.34 9.68
CA ASP A 45 -15.71 -2.97 8.52
C ASP A 45 -14.88 -3.12 7.24
N CYS A 46 -14.76 -4.36 6.73
CA CYS A 46 -13.91 -4.70 5.59
C CYS A 46 -14.53 -5.82 4.74
N GLU A 47 -14.16 -5.88 3.48
CA GLU A 47 -14.43 -7.02 2.62
C GLU A 47 -13.25 -8.02 2.70
N VAL A 48 -13.57 -9.30 2.78
CA VAL A 48 -12.57 -10.39 2.79
C VAL A 48 -12.78 -11.25 1.55
N GLY A 49 -11.78 -11.30 0.69
CA GLY A 49 -11.81 -12.13 -0.51
C GLY A 49 -11.39 -13.57 -0.26
N GLU A 50 -11.41 -14.36 -1.32
CA GLU A 50 -10.92 -15.73 -1.31
C GLU A 50 -9.40 -15.80 -1.07
N VAL A 51 -8.93 -16.95 -0.57
CA VAL A 51 -7.50 -17.20 -0.37
C VAL A 51 -6.79 -17.31 -1.71
N ILE A 52 -5.88 -16.38 -1.97
CA ILE A 52 -4.98 -16.42 -3.13
C ILE A 52 -3.55 -16.64 -2.63
N ARG A 53 -2.99 -17.81 -2.83
CA ARG A 53 -1.63 -18.17 -2.37
C ARG A 53 -0.56 -17.50 -3.22
N GLY A 54 0.63 -17.33 -2.65
CA GLY A 54 1.82 -16.84 -3.36
C GLY A 54 2.19 -15.39 -3.05
N PRO A 55 3.23 -14.88 -3.75
CA PRO A 55 3.78 -13.55 -3.51
C PRO A 55 2.78 -12.42 -3.75
N LYS A 56 3.10 -11.22 -3.20
CA LYS A 56 2.23 -10.05 -3.24
C LYS A 56 1.77 -9.70 -4.66
N TRP A 57 2.70 -9.48 -5.58
CA TRP A 57 2.37 -8.89 -6.88
C TRP A 57 1.70 -9.86 -7.83
N THR A 58 2.07 -11.13 -7.82
CA THR A 58 1.34 -12.17 -8.57
C THR A 58 -0.06 -12.39 -8.01
N GLY A 59 -0.22 -12.38 -6.68
CA GLY A 59 -1.53 -12.47 -6.05
C GLY A 59 -2.41 -11.24 -6.31
N LEU A 60 -1.83 -10.03 -6.32
CA LEU A 60 -2.54 -8.82 -6.69
C LEU A 60 -2.93 -8.83 -8.18
N ALA A 61 -2.05 -9.31 -9.08
CA ALA A 61 -2.40 -9.47 -10.49
C ALA A 61 -3.59 -10.41 -10.66
N GLN A 62 -3.61 -11.55 -9.96
CA GLN A 62 -4.74 -12.49 -9.99
C GLN A 62 -6.02 -11.85 -9.47
N LEU A 63 -5.97 -11.21 -8.31
CA LEU A 63 -7.10 -10.54 -7.68
C LEU A 63 -7.69 -9.46 -8.60
N LEU A 64 -6.88 -8.50 -9.03
CA LEU A 64 -7.33 -7.32 -9.77
C LEU A 64 -7.82 -7.64 -11.18
N ASN A 65 -7.40 -8.77 -11.77
CA ASN A 65 -7.97 -9.28 -13.02
C ASN A 65 -9.28 -10.05 -12.80
N GLY A 66 -9.47 -10.67 -11.63
CA GLY A 66 -10.65 -11.48 -11.32
C GLY A 66 -11.78 -10.68 -10.67
N TRP A 67 -11.47 -9.61 -9.96
CA TRP A 67 -12.44 -8.80 -9.21
C TRP A 67 -12.45 -7.36 -9.72
N ASN A 68 -13.53 -6.92 -10.31
CA ASN A 68 -13.64 -5.60 -10.91
C ASN A 68 -14.06 -4.49 -9.92
N GLY A 69 -14.48 -4.81 -8.70
CA GLY A 69 -14.98 -3.84 -7.72
C GLY A 69 -13.99 -2.71 -7.39
N TRP A 70 -12.69 -2.96 -7.52
CA TRP A 70 -11.67 -1.92 -7.32
C TRP A 70 -11.77 -0.75 -8.32
N ARG A 71 -12.43 -0.96 -9.49
CA ARG A 71 -12.61 0.09 -10.50
C ARG A 71 -13.62 1.17 -10.11
N ASP A 72 -14.39 0.94 -9.04
CA ASP A 72 -15.30 1.93 -8.48
C ASP A 72 -14.60 2.96 -7.58
N TYR A 73 -13.29 2.80 -7.39
CA TYR A 73 -12.46 3.66 -6.55
C TYR A 73 -11.53 4.53 -7.39
N ASP A 74 -11.27 5.75 -6.93
CA ASP A 74 -10.39 6.70 -7.60
C ASP A 74 -8.92 6.52 -7.23
N GLN A 75 -8.68 6.03 -6.00
CA GLN A 75 -7.34 5.79 -5.44
C GLN A 75 -7.28 4.43 -4.76
N ILE A 76 -6.22 3.68 -5.02
CA ILE A 76 -6.01 2.35 -4.48
C ILE A 76 -4.61 2.24 -3.85
N TRP A 77 -4.55 1.98 -2.56
CA TRP A 77 -3.31 1.73 -1.83
C TRP A 77 -3.07 0.24 -1.71
N LEU A 78 -1.84 -0.20 -2.04
CA LEU A 78 -1.43 -1.61 -2.05
C LEU A 78 -0.27 -1.84 -1.05
N PRO A 79 -0.51 -1.72 0.28
CA PRO A 79 0.53 -1.90 1.28
C PRO A 79 0.94 -3.36 1.46
N ASP A 80 2.15 -3.58 2.00
CA ASP A 80 2.51 -4.85 2.62
C ASP A 80 1.76 -5.01 3.95
N ASP A 81 1.56 -6.23 4.39
CA ASP A 81 0.78 -6.54 5.58
C ASP A 81 1.53 -6.33 6.91
N ASP A 82 2.81 -5.97 6.85
CA ASP A 82 3.66 -5.64 7.99
C ASP A 82 3.92 -4.13 8.14
N ILE A 83 3.13 -3.32 7.46
CA ILE A 83 3.16 -1.86 7.62
C ILE A 83 2.39 -1.47 8.90
N LEU A 84 3.05 -0.72 9.79
CA LEU A 84 2.40 -0.08 10.92
C LEU A 84 2.02 1.36 10.53
N ALA A 85 0.74 1.63 10.41
CA ALA A 85 0.18 2.94 10.12
C ALA A 85 -1.10 3.14 10.95
N GLY A 86 -1.38 4.37 11.38
CA GLY A 86 -2.67 4.69 11.99
C GLY A 86 -3.70 5.10 10.93
N GLN A 87 -4.99 5.00 11.28
CA GLN A 87 -6.10 5.38 10.40
C GLN A 87 -5.97 6.81 9.88
N ASP A 88 -5.65 7.77 10.77
CA ASP A 88 -5.50 9.19 10.40
C ASP A 88 -4.40 9.40 9.34
N THR A 89 -3.35 8.59 9.40
CA THR A 89 -2.27 8.61 8.42
C THR A 89 -2.75 8.17 7.04
N ILE A 90 -3.53 7.10 6.98
CA ILE A 90 -4.07 6.55 5.71
C ILE A 90 -5.08 7.54 5.13
N THR A 91 -5.97 8.08 5.97
CA THR A 91 -6.93 9.12 5.58
C THR A 91 -6.22 10.33 4.99
N THR A 92 -5.23 10.88 5.70
CA THR A 92 -4.48 12.05 5.21
C THR A 92 -3.71 11.75 3.91
N MET A 93 -3.16 10.55 3.76
CA MET A 93 -2.51 10.13 2.51
C MET A 93 -3.48 10.22 1.33
N PHE A 94 -4.69 9.68 1.47
CA PHE A 94 -5.71 9.75 0.42
C PHE A 94 -6.19 11.18 0.16
N GLU A 95 -6.39 11.99 1.21
CA GLU A 95 -6.76 13.41 1.06
C GLU A 95 -5.74 14.20 0.26
N VAL A 96 -4.45 14.04 0.56
CA VAL A 96 -3.36 14.69 -0.17
C VAL A 96 -3.32 14.20 -1.62
N GLY A 97 -3.46 12.88 -1.83
CA GLY A 97 -3.52 12.29 -3.16
C GLY A 97 -4.63 12.89 -4.01
N ARG A 98 -5.83 13.05 -3.45
CA ARG A 98 -6.98 13.69 -4.10
C ARG A 98 -6.73 15.17 -4.39
N THR A 99 -6.28 15.90 -3.38
CA THR A 99 -6.08 17.36 -3.46
C THR A 99 -5.05 17.72 -4.52
N LEU A 100 -3.96 16.98 -4.60
CA LEU A 100 -2.87 17.20 -5.54
C LEU A 100 -3.03 16.43 -6.85
N LYS A 101 -4.13 15.67 -7.01
CA LYS A 101 -4.44 14.83 -8.19
C LYS A 101 -3.28 13.92 -8.55
N LEU A 102 -2.78 13.18 -7.55
CA LEU A 102 -1.61 12.33 -7.72
C LEU A 102 -1.97 11.04 -8.45
N HIS A 103 -1.10 10.62 -9.35
CA HIS A 103 -1.26 9.39 -10.12
C HIS A 103 -0.57 8.19 -9.46
N LEU A 104 0.62 8.41 -8.93
CA LEU A 104 1.40 7.42 -8.19
C LEU A 104 2.11 8.11 -7.02
N PHE A 105 1.89 7.63 -5.81
CA PHE A 105 2.45 8.22 -4.60
C PHE A 105 2.58 7.18 -3.49
N ALA A 106 3.29 7.53 -2.43
CA ALA A 106 3.42 6.68 -1.26
C ALA A 106 3.60 7.52 0.01
N PRO A 107 3.18 7.04 1.18
CA PRO A 107 3.63 7.62 2.44
C PRO A 107 5.14 7.39 2.58
N ALA A 108 5.86 8.34 3.18
CA ALA A 108 7.27 8.15 3.47
C ALA A 108 7.45 7.20 4.65
N LEU A 109 8.50 6.40 4.62
CA LEU A 109 8.87 5.50 5.71
C LEU A 109 9.50 6.29 6.87
N HIS A 110 9.15 5.92 8.09
CA HIS A 110 9.75 6.47 9.30
C HIS A 110 11.22 6.05 9.41
N GLU A 111 12.04 6.83 10.11
CA GLU A 111 13.48 6.57 10.27
C GLU A 111 13.80 5.23 10.97
N THR A 112 12.85 4.67 11.71
CA THR A 112 12.98 3.35 12.37
C THR A 112 12.44 2.20 11.52
N SER A 113 11.92 2.50 10.32
CA SER A 113 11.41 1.48 9.41
C SER A 113 12.55 0.70 8.76
N HIS A 114 12.28 -0.56 8.43
CA HIS A 114 13.11 -1.24 7.45
C HIS A 114 12.93 -0.57 6.08
N TYR A 115 14.02 -0.30 5.39
CA TYR A 115 13.98 0.35 4.07
C TYR A 115 15.08 -0.20 3.17
N ALA A 116 14.82 -0.21 1.86
CA ALA A 116 15.83 -0.54 0.86
C ALA A 116 16.49 0.71 0.28
N HIS A 117 15.77 1.83 0.23
CA HIS A 117 16.24 3.06 -0.43
C HIS A 117 15.97 4.31 0.42
N PHE A 118 17.00 5.11 0.66
CA PHE A 118 16.89 6.37 1.41
C PHE A 118 15.87 7.35 0.83
N ILE A 119 15.61 7.30 -0.46
CA ILE A 119 14.62 8.16 -1.11
C ILE A 119 13.19 7.89 -0.62
N ALA A 120 12.92 6.71 -0.07
CA ALA A 120 11.63 6.37 0.52
C ALA A 120 11.46 6.91 1.96
N MET A 121 12.56 7.33 2.60
CA MET A 121 12.54 7.77 3.99
C MET A 121 11.91 9.15 4.14
N ARG A 122 11.29 9.39 5.29
CA ARG A 122 10.73 10.68 5.69
C ARG A 122 11.81 11.77 5.69
N ASN A 123 11.46 12.93 5.14
CA ASN A 123 12.25 14.14 5.25
C ASN A 123 11.37 15.23 5.90
N ALA A 124 11.71 15.61 7.12
CA ALA A 124 10.92 16.56 7.91
C ALA A 124 10.85 17.98 7.32
N SER A 125 11.73 18.32 6.36
CA SER A 125 11.73 19.61 5.68
C SER A 125 10.64 19.75 4.61
N PHE A 126 9.97 18.64 4.24
CA PHE A 126 8.97 18.66 3.19
C PHE A 126 7.72 17.91 3.64
N PHE A 127 6.56 18.48 3.39
CA PHE A 127 5.30 17.77 3.57
C PHE A 127 5.04 16.80 2.40
N VAL A 128 5.37 17.22 1.19
CA VAL A 128 5.31 16.44 -0.06
C VAL A 128 6.57 16.71 -0.86
N ARG A 129 7.15 15.70 -1.46
CA ARG A 129 8.31 15.85 -2.34
C ARG A 129 8.20 14.96 -3.57
N ARG A 130 8.70 15.44 -4.71
CA ARG A 130 8.84 14.63 -5.92
C ARG A 130 9.99 13.66 -5.76
N VAL A 131 9.75 12.42 -6.20
CA VAL A 131 10.74 11.35 -6.17
C VAL A 131 10.74 10.59 -7.49
N GLY A 132 11.88 10.05 -7.89
CA GLY A 132 12.00 9.19 -9.06
C GLY A 132 11.83 7.70 -8.76
N PHE A 133 11.34 7.36 -7.58
CA PHE A 133 11.22 5.99 -7.09
C PHE A 133 10.08 5.88 -6.07
N ILE A 134 9.30 4.82 -6.16
CA ILE A 134 8.28 4.47 -5.16
C ILE A 134 8.59 3.08 -4.61
N GLU A 135 8.64 2.99 -3.29
CA GLU A 135 8.84 1.72 -2.60
C GLU A 135 7.64 0.79 -2.85
N ILE A 136 7.91 -0.40 -3.38
CA ILE A 136 6.89 -1.41 -3.72
C ILE A 136 6.12 -1.95 -2.51
N MET A 137 6.62 -1.67 -1.30
CA MET A 137 5.94 -2.05 -0.06
C MET A 137 4.66 -1.25 0.18
N ILE A 138 4.57 0.00 -0.31
CA ILE A 138 3.54 0.97 0.09
C ILE A 138 2.99 1.85 -1.04
N PRO A 139 2.93 1.41 -2.30
CA PRO A 139 2.48 2.27 -3.39
C PRO A 139 0.98 2.54 -3.34
N CYS A 140 0.60 3.78 -3.64
CA CYS A 140 -0.77 4.19 -3.87
C CYS A 140 -0.91 4.68 -5.32
N PHE A 141 -1.94 4.23 -5.99
CA PHE A 141 -2.21 4.49 -7.41
C PHE A 141 -3.53 5.25 -7.58
N SER A 142 -3.59 6.13 -8.55
CA SER A 142 -4.90 6.46 -9.13
C SER A 142 -5.43 5.24 -9.89
N ARG A 143 -6.75 5.14 -10.03
CA ARG A 143 -7.37 4.04 -10.80
C ARG A 143 -6.77 3.91 -12.19
N THR A 144 -6.67 5.00 -12.94
CA THR A 144 -6.12 5.02 -14.30
C THR A 144 -4.69 4.50 -14.34
N THR A 145 -3.86 4.90 -13.39
CA THR A 145 -2.48 4.42 -13.29
C THR A 145 -2.43 2.94 -12.97
N LEU A 146 -3.29 2.47 -12.07
CA LEU A 146 -3.35 1.04 -11.73
C LEU A 146 -3.82 0.21 -12.94
N GLU A 147 -4.82 0.67 -13.70
CA GLU A 147 -5.28 0.01 -14.92
C GLU A 147 -4.16 -0.14 -15.96
N GLU A 148 -3.37 0.90 -16.16
CA GLU A 148 -2.26 0.88 -17.11
C GLU A 148 -1.09 0.02 -16.66
N LEU A 149 -0.80 -0.04 -15.36
CA LEU A 149 0.32 -0.80 -14.81
C LEU A 149 -0.04 -2.25 -14.48
N LEU A 150 -1.31 -2.60 -14.30
CA LEU A 150 -1.74 -3.94 -13.93
C LEU A 150 -1.17 -5.05 -14.82
N PRO A 151 -1.08 -4.91 -16.16
CA PRO A 151 -0.46 -5.92 -17.00
C PRO A 151 1.01 -6.20 -16.66
N THR A 152 1.72 -5.23 -16.07
CA THR A 152 3.14 -5.38 -15.70
C THR A 152 3.33 -6.18 -14.41
N PHE A 153 2.32 -6.32 -13.56
CA PHE A 153 2.43 -7.05 -12.28
C PHE A 153 2.77 -8.51 -12.49
N ALA A 154 2.25 -9.11 -13.56
CA ALA A 154 2.54 -10.49 -13.94
C ALA A 154 3.97 -10.69 -14.48
N LEU A 155 4.67 -9.61 -14.86
CA LEU A 155 6.04 -9.68 -15.41
C LEU A 155 7.11 -9.82 -14.31
N SER A 156 6.75 -9.66 -13.04
CA SER A 156 7.66 -9.88 -11.92
C SER A 156 8.00 -11.36 -11.79
N ALA A 157 9.18 -11.77 -12.26
CA ALA A 157 9.62 -13.17 -12.27
C ALA A 157 9.60 -13.84 -10.89
N SER A 158 9.88 -13.07 -9.82
CA SER A 158 9.82 -13.56 -8.43
C SER A 158 8.44 -13.41 -7.80
N GLY A 159 7.55 -12.60 -8.39
CA GLY A 159 6.28 -12.18 -7.80
C GLY A 159 6.39 -11.18 -6.63
N TRP A 160 7.63 -10.79 -6.27
CA TRP A 160 7.90 -9.84 -5.19
C TRP A 160 7.92 -8.38 -5.65
N GLY A 161 7.76 -8.13 -6.96
CA GLY A 161 7.68 -6.78 -7.53
C GLY A 161 9.02 -6.11 -7.82
N PHE A 162 10.14 -6.83 -7.71
CA PHE A 162 11.44 -6.28 -8.09
C PHE A 162 11.42 -5.79 -9.53
N GLY A 163 11.80 -4.52 -9.72
CA GLY A 163 11.79 -3.84 -11.01
C GLY A 163 10.54 -3.01 -11.29
N LEU A 164 9.41 -3.24 -10.60
CA LEU A 164 8.21 -2.40 -10.71
C LEU A 164 8.48 -0.99 -10.16
N ASP A 165 9.23 -0.89 -9.07
CA ASP A 165 9.73 0.32 -8.43
C ASP A 165 10.52 1.25 -9.37
N GLY A 166 11.30 0.69 -10.26
CA GLY A 166 12.06 1.41 -11.28
C GLY A 166 11.33 1.58 -12.61
N ALA A 167 10.36 0.72 -12.93
CA ALA A 167 9.59 0.78 -14.16
C ALA A 167 8.48 1.83 -14.07
N CYS A 168 7.73 1.87 -12.96
CA CYS A 168 6.62 2.80 -12.75
C CYS A 168 6.99 4.27 -12.99
N PRO A 169 8.13 4.81 -12.48
CA PRO A 169 8.53 6.18 -12.71
C PRO A 169 8.82 6.52 -14.17
N ARG A 170 9.30 5.57 -14.95
CA ARG A 170 9.63 5.78 -16.37
C ARG A 170 8.40 5.90 -17.25
N TYR A 171 7.30 5.25 -16.87
CA TYR A 171 6.03 5.34 -17.59
C TYR A 171 5.28 6.64 -17.31
N TRP A 172 5.38 7.20 -16.09
CA TRP A 172 4.56 8.32 -15.61
C TRP A 172 5.30 9.64 -15.43
N GLY A 173 6.60 9.70 -15.75
CA GLY A 173 7.40 10.92 -15.65
C GLY A 173 7.59 11.39 -14.20
N THR A 174 7.79 12.70 -14.01
CA THR A 174 8.20 13.32 -12.73
C THR A 174 7.06 13.59 -11.73
N ASN A 175 5.86 13.06 -11.93
CA ASN A 175 4.70 13.32 -11.05
C ASN A 175 4.53 12.28 -9.93
N ILE A 176 5.61 11.61 -9.55
CA ILE A 176 5.65 10.67 -8.44
C ILE A 176 6.00 11.43 -7.18
N LEU A 177 5.17 11.32 -6.16
CA LEU A 177 5.33 12.06 -4.92
C LEU A 177 5.45 11.12 -3.72
N ALA A 178 6.47 11.34 -2.89
CA ALA A 178 6.54 10.79 -1.56
C ALA A 178 5.95 11.80 -0.57
N LEU A 179 4.98 11.35 0.22
CA LEU A 179 4.30 12.16 1.21
C LEU A 179 5.05 12.06 2.53
N SER A 180 5.74 13.11 2.93
CA SER A 180 6.42 13.19 4.23
C SER A 180 5.43 13.57 5.33
N MET A 181 4.36 12.80 5.46
CA MET A 181 3.43 12.99 6.57
C MET A 181 4.06 12.49 7.86
N GLY A 182 3.66 13.03 8.99
CA GLY A 182 4.12 12.63 10.31
C GLY A 182 3.77 11.17 10.68
N CYS A 183 3.91 10.32 9.74
CA CYS A 183 3.52 8.93 9.68
C CYS A 183 4.57 8.08 10.37
N ARG A 184 4.19 7.43 11.44
CA ARG A 184 4.96 6.33 12.00
C ARG A 184 4.58 5.03 11.30
N SER A 185 4.90 4.89 10.01
CA SER A 185 4.83 3.57 9.39
C SER A 185 6.12 2.84 9.72
N CYS A 186 6.01 1.68 10.33
CA CYS A 186 7.12 0.77 10.60
C CYS A 186 6.88 -0.50 9.80
N THR A 187 7.78 -0.86 8.90
CA THR A 187 7.82 -2.21 8.39
C THR A 187 8.46 -3.11 9.45
N ARG A 188 7.81 -4.20 9.79
CA ARG A 188 8.40 -5.22 10.64
C ARG A 188 9.16 -6.19 9.74
N ALA A 189 10.49 -6.14 9.80
CA ALA A 189 11.30 -7.13 9.10
C ALA A 189 10.90 -8.55 9.56
N ARG A 190 10.44 -9.38 8.66
CA ARG A 190 10.35 -10.83 8.86
C ARG A 190 11.77 -11.39 8.79
N SER A 191 12.57 -11.18 9.83
CA SER A 191 13.78 -11.97 10.01
C SER A 191 13.40 -13.26 10.73
N GLU A 192 13.69 -14.39 10.15
CA GLU A 192 13.77 -15.63 10.87
C GLU A 192 14.68 -15.41 12.09
N GLY A 193 14.08 -15.32 13.26
CA GLY A 193 14.78 -15.45 14.54
C GLY A 193 15.20 -14.21 15.32
N SER A 194 14.93 -12.97 14.94
CA SER A 194 15.23 -11.82 15.81
C SER A 194 14.01 -10.95 16.10
N ARG A 195 13.55 -11.01 17.34
CA ARG A 195 12.59 -10.06 17.90
C ARG A 195 13.34 -8.74 18.14
N ILE A 196 13.18 -7.77 17.26
CA ILE A 196 13.56 -6.39 17.58
C ILE A 196 12.44 -5.82 18.44
N ARG A 197 12.72 -5.61 19.74
CA ARG A 197 11.88 -4.78 20.60
C ARG A 197 12.15 -3.31 20.22
N ILE A 198 11.11 -2.58 19.92
CA ILE A 198 11.09 -1.13 19.85
C ILE A 198 10.88 -0.60 21.24
#